data_86f3c059da3bce3ca151e42c6773b1cc
#
_entry.id   86f3c059da3bce3ca151e42c6773b1cc
#
_cell.length_a   1.000
_cell.length_b   1.000
_cell.length_c   1.000
_cell.angle_alpha   90.00
_cell.angle_beta   90.00
_cell.angle_gamma   90.00
#
_symmetry.space_group_name_H-M   'P 1'
#
loop_
_entity.id
_entity.type
_entity.pdbx_description
1 polymer ?
#
loop_
_entity_poly.entity_id
_entity_poly.type
_entity_poly.pdbx_seq_one_letter_code
_entity_poly.pdbx_strand_id
1 'polypeptide(L)'
;MYRNSSEKAWISCSKKGSPSVYGDIRSDGERELNVTGGFEIESFDKRSITITYPEWNCSTKFLAPSNVFTNIHSKSVHGLDISPGGSLGVSTGDDGNLNVWLTSDGTIRRQLKGHVIEVTSCQFFPSGVVILTGSSDMQLKIWSAEDGSCPVTLKGHKGGITDTAIIDKGRNVLSCSRDGSVRLWDCGTATCLGVLAQCSCPINACAVETVNQEIGMGSREEEISEKETGTEGKLLVIAREDKVLQAVGLYSRQMVFEVAGSTAFNTCCFTTDVNVLAGTQDGCLYKYDIRNTKQPLSIVKTSGSSILSIVNCDNGSLVSTGDGCCFVWSEKDEQTVCFTGPDCDSVYKVRANQGQIYTASRDAKIRRYIL
;
A
#
# COMPACT_ATOMS: atom_id res chain seq x y z
N MET A 1 23.18 -3.76 -8.68
CA MET A 1 24.63 -3.71 -8.29
C MET A 1 25.31 -2.74 -9.23
N TYR A 2 25.63 -1.55 -8.77
CA TYR A 2 26.50 -0.62 -9.50
C TYR A 2 27.94 -1.04 -9.20
N ARG A 3 28.71 -1.28 -10.24
CA ARG A 3 30.14 -1.52 -10.16
C ARG A 3 30.85 -0.19 -9.82
N ASN A 4 31.01 0.09 -8.56
CA ASN A 4 32.16 0.88 -8.09
C ASN A 4 32.95 -0.02 -7.16
N SER A 5 34.18 -0.26 -7.49
CA SER A 5 35.11 -1.19 -6.82
C SER A 5 35.48 -0.80 -5.39
N SER A 6 34.69 0.04 -4.73
CA SER A 6 34.90 0.53 -3.36
C SER A 6 33.63 0.61 -2.49
N GLU A 7 32.44 0.29 -3.00
CA GLU A 7 31.22 0.31 -2.17
C GLU A 7 31.05 -1.03 -1.48
N LYS A 8 31.22 -1.03 -0.16
CA LYS A 8 30.92 -2.14 0.72
C LYS A 8 29.42 -2.15 0.97
N ALA A 9 28.74 -3.23 0.63
CA ALA A 9 27.40 -3.48 1.12
C ALA A 9 27.50 -4.05 2.55
N TRP A 10 26.52 -3.74 3.38
CA TRP A 10 26.44 -4.27 4.74
C TRP A 10 25.08 -4.91 4.97
N ILE A 11 25.01 -5.80 5.94
CA ILE A 11 23.79 -6.48 6.38
C ILE A 11 23.69 -6.40 7.89
N SER A 12 22.48 -6.36 8.41
CA SER A 12 22.23 -6.49 9.84
C SER A 12 21.07 -7.44 10.10
N CYS A 13 21.13 -8.10 11.25
CA CYS A 13 20.06 -8.90 11.79
C CYS A 13 19.78 -8.45 13.22
N SER A 14 18.50 -8.30 13.56
CA SER A 14 18.04 -7.83 14.87
C SER A 14 17.02 -8.79 15.45
N LYS A 15 17.18 -9.14 16.73
CA LYS A 15 16.23 -9.96 17.48
C LYS A 15 15.87 -9.24 18.76
N LYS A 16 14.57 -9.26 19.13
CA LYS A 16 14.08 -8.63 20.36
C LYS A 16 14.85 -9.14 21.58
N GLY A 17 15.43 -8.22 22.35
CA GLY A 17 16.19 -8.56 23.56
C GLY A 17 17.66 -8.93 23.34
N SER A 18 18.14 -8.91 22.10
CA SER A 18 19.54 -9.15 21.75
C SER A 18 20.13 -7.94 21.01
N PRO A 19 21.45 -7.69 21.12
CA PRO A 19 22.13 -6.69 20.30
C PRO A 19 22.00 -7.03 18.82
N SER A 20 21.89 -6.02 17.96
CA SER A 20 21.92 -6.22 16.51
C SER A 20 23.29 -6.73 16.06
N VAL A 21 23.31 -7.67 15.15
CA VAL A 21 24.52 -8.21 14.53
C VAL A 21 24.70 -7.56 13.15
N TYR A 22 25.93 -7.26 12.79
CA TYR A 22 26.31 -6.60 11.55
C TYR A 22 27.35 -7.41 10.79
N GLY A 23 27.26 -7.40 9.48
CA GLY A 23 28.22 -8.02 8.58
C GLY A 23 28.45 -7.20 7.33
N ASP A 24 29.64 -7.34 6.74
CA ASP A 24 29.98 -6.74 5.44
C ASP A 24 29.81 -7.78 4.33
N ILE A 25 29.27 -7.36 3.20
CA ILE A 25 29.21 -8.15 1.97
C ILE A 25 30.26 -7.60 1.01
N ARG A 26 31.16 -8.46 0.55
CA ARG A 26 32.27 -8.11 -0.36
C ARG A 26 32.27 -9.03 -1.57
N SER A 27 32.64 -8.47 -2.72
CA SER A 27 32.92 -9.25 -3.93
C SER A 27 34.43 -9.26 -4.17
N ASP A 28 35.01 -10.44 -4.22
CA ASP A 28 36.44 -10.64 -4.51
C ASP A 28 36.75 -10.90 -5.98
N GLY A 29 35.86 -10.43 -6.88
CA GLY A 29 35.98 -10.60 -8.31
C GLY A 29 34.68 -11.06 -8.98
N GLU A 30 34.77 -11.68 -10.15
CA GLU A 30 33.57 -11.90 -10.98
C GLU A 30 32.60 -12.99 -10.46
N ARG A 31 32.98 -13.82 -9.46
CA ARG A 31 32.19 -15.01 -9.08
C ARG A 31 32.11 -15.34 -7.58
N GLU A 32 32.81 -14.65 -6.71
CA GLU A 32 32.77 -14.98 -5.30
C GLU A 32 32.25 -13.79 -4.48
N LEU A 33 31.27 -14.08 -3.64
CA LEU A 33 30.74 -13.16 -2.64
C LEU A 33 31.10 -13.70 -1.27
N ASN A 34 31.69 -12.86 -0.44
CA ASN A 34 32.02 -13.16 0.95
C ASN A 34 31.18 -12.30 1.88
N VAL A 35 30.72 -12.88 2.98
CA VAL A 35 30.00 -12.17 4.04
C VAL A 35 30.70 -12.40 5.37
N THR A 36 30.66 -11.38 6.24
CA THR A 36 31.26 -11.42 7.58
C THR A 36 30.19 -11.38 8.67
N GLY A 37 30.58 -11.42 9.95
CA GLY A 37 29.69 -11.24 11.08
C GLY A 37 28.82 -12.45 11.43
N GLY A 38 29.21 -13.65 11.01
CA GLY A 38 28.45 -14.87 11.29
C GLY A 38 27.28 -15.12 10.33
N PHE A 39 27.16 -14.31 9.28
CA PHE A 39 26.21 -14.54 8.19
C PHE A 39 26.80 -15.52 7.17
N GLU A 40 25.94 -16.24 6.48
CA GLU A 40 26.26 -17.19 5.42
C GLU A 40 25.46 -16.89 4.15
N ILE A 41 26.10 -17.04 2.98
CA ILE A 41 25.42 -16.92 1.70
C ILE A 41 24.93 -18.31 1.30
N GLU A 42 23.62 -18.48 1.28
CA GLU A 42 22.98 -19.73 0.87
C GLU A 42 22.95 -19.88 -0.67
N SER A 43 22.58 -18.80 -1.35
CA SER A 43 22.54 -18.77 -2.81
C SER A 43 22.65 -17.35 -3.33
N PHE A 44 23.10 -17.17 -4.56
CA PHE A 44 23.02 -15.88 -5.25
C PHE A 44 22.92 -16.07 -6.75
N ASP A 45 22.27 -15.13 -7.39
CA ASP A 45 22.14 -15.02 -8.85
C ASP A 45 22.34 -13.56 -9.31
N LYS A 46 22.00 -13.27 -10.58
CA LYS A 46 22.17 -11.92 -11.16
C LYS A 46 21.35 -10.84 -10.45
N ARG A 47 20.25 -11.21 -9.77
CA ARG A 47 19.29 -10.27 -9.19
C ARG A 47 18.93 -10.58 -7.75
N SER A 48 19.34 -11.71 -7.21
CA SER A 48 19.04 -12.06 -5.84
C SER A 48 20.23 -12.63 -5.10
N ILE A 49 20.22 -12.43 -3.81
CA ILE A 49 21.13 -13.05 -2.85
C ILE A 49 20.33 -13.51 -1.64
N THR A 50 20.50 -14.76 -1.26
CA THR A 50 19.90 -15.32 -0.04
C THR A 50 20.98 -15.41 1.01
N ILE A 51 20.74 -14.77 2.15
CA ILE A 51 21.67 -14.72 3.29
C ILE A 51 20.96 -15.28 4.50
N THR A 52 21.65 -16.18 5.19
CA THR A 52 21.21 -16.79 6.45
C THR A 52 22.06 -16.31 7.61
N TYR A 53 21.42 -16.23 8.79
CA TYR A 53 22.11 -16.09 10.07
C TYR A 53 21.79 -17.33 10.90
N PRO A 54 22.70 -18.34 10.91
CA PRO A 54 22.41 -19.67 11.50
C PRO A 54 22.10 -19.61 13.00
N GLU A 55 22.76 -18.72 13.75
CA GLU A 55 22.54 -18.60 15.19
C GLU A 55 21.09 -18.29 15.57
N TRP A 56 20.37 -17.55 14.71
CA TRP A 56 18.96 -17.20 14.96
C TRP A 56 17.99 -17.93 14.03
N ASN A 57 18.48 -18.85 13.23
CA ASN A 57 17.71 -19.62 12.23
C ASN A 57 16.83 -18.71 11.37
N CYS A 58 17.43 -17.63 10.85
CA CYS A 58 16.71 -16.70 9.96
C CYS A 58 17.39 -16.65 8.60
N SER A 59 16.55 -16.63 7.55
CA SER A 59 16.96 -16.53 6.15
C SER A 59 16.23 -15.38 5.48
N THR A 60 16.95 -14.62 4.66
CA THR A 60 16.39 -13.49 3.90
C THR A 60 16.89 -13.50 2.46
N LYS A 61 15.96 -13.49 1.54
CA LYS A 61 16.24 -13.31 0.11
C LYS A 61 16.13 -11.83 -0.24
N PHE A 62 17.23 -11.22 -0.63
CA PHE A 62 17.29 -9.85 -1.14
C PHE A 62 17.15 -9.86 -2.66
N LEU A 63 16.17 -9.14 -3.18
CA LEU A 63 15.82 -9.12 -4.59
C LEU A 63 16.04 -7.71 -5.17
N ALA A 64 16.88 -7.63 -6.20
CA ALA A 64 17.13 -6.39 -6.93
C ALA A 64 16.02 -6.14 -7.98
N PRO A 65 15.73 -4.86 -8.31
CA PRO A 65 14.72 -4.52 -9.30
C PRO A 65 15.06 -5.06 -10.68
N SER A 66 14.05 -5.56 -11.39
CA SER A 66 14.17 -5.94 -12.80
C SER A 66 14.25 -4.72 -13.71
N ASN A 67 13.54 -3.66 -13.35
CA ASN A 67 13.50 -2.38 -14.05
C ASN A 67 13.43 -1.23 -13.04
N VAL A 68 14.07 -0.11 -13.39
CA VAL A 68 14.00 1.14 -12.63
C VAL A 68 13.56 2.25 -13.59
N PHE A 69 12.42 2.84 -13.32
CA PHE A 69 11.85 3.93 -14.11
C PHE A 69 12.23 5.26 -13.45
N THR A 70 13.10 6.02 -14.10
CA THR A 70 13.68 7.28 -13.56
C THR A 70 13.10 8.53 -14.20
N ASN A 71 12.35 8.39 -15.30
CA ASN A 71 11.91 9.51 -16.14
C ASN A 71 10.41 9.82 -16.00
N ILE A 72 9.70 9.16 -15.05
CA ILE A 72 8.26 9.36 -14.86
C ILE A 72 8.00 10.59 -13.99
N HIS A 73 8.78 10.76 -12.92
CA HIS A 73 8.70 11.87 -11.99
C HIS A 73 10.08 12.48 -11.72
N SER A 74 10.11 13.76 -11.35
CA SER A 74 11.32 14.48 -10.96
C SER A 74 11.50 14.66 -9.46
N LYS A 75 10.46 14.32 -8.68
CA LYS A 75 10.42 14.36 -7.21
C LYS A 75 9.77 13.10 -6.67
N SER A 76 9.64 13.02 -5.34
CA SER A 76 9.05 11.88 -4.63
C SER A 76 7.74 11.41 -5.27
N VAL A 77 7.55 10.10 -5.32
CA VAL A 77 6.34 9.47 -5.88
C VAL A 77 5.50 8.90 -4.74
N HIS A 78 4.30 9.45 -4.53
CA HIS A 78 3.43 9.10 -3.40
C HIS A 78 2.32 8.12 -3.76
N GLY A 79 1.73 8.27 -4.92
CA GLY A 79 0.67 7.39 -5.41
C GLY A 79 1.16 6.51 -6.54
N LEU A 80 0.71 5.28 -6.55
CA LEU A 80 1.04 4.29 -7.58
C LEU A 80 -0.08 3.29 -7.69
N ASP A 81 -0.48 2.99 -8.92
CA ASP A 81 -1.32 1.84 -9.21
C ASP A 81 -1.02 1.26 -10.60
N ILE A 82 -1.35 -0.01 -10.79
CA ILE A 82 -1.14 -0.73 -12.05
C ILE A 82 -2.50 -1.20 -12.57
N SER A 83 -2.73 -1.00 -13.86
CA SER A 83 -3.96 -1.47 -14.50
C SER A 83 -4.12 -2.98 -14.35
N PRO A 84 -5.35 -3.52 -14.25
CA PRO A 84 -5.58 -4.96 -14.11
C PRO A 84 -4.91 -5.81 -15.19
N GLY A 85 -4.81 -5.29 -16.41
CA GLY A 85 -4.10 -5.94 -17.52
C GLY A 85 -2.57 -5.83 -17.47
N GLY A 86 -2.02 -5.12 -16.47
CA GLY A 86 -0.58 -4.99 -16.25
C GLY A 86 0.17 -4.09 -17.23
N SER A 87 -0.49 -3.52 -18.24
CA SER A 87 0.16 -2.75 -19.32
C SER A 87 0.37 -1.26 -19.00
N LEU A 88 -0.45 -0.70 -18.12
CA LEU A 88 -0.40 0.71 -17.75
C LEU A 88 -0.12 0.87 -16.26
N GLY A 89 0.68 1.87 -15.92
CA GLY A 89 0.83 2.40 -14.58
C GLY A 89 0.25 3.79 -14.48
N VAL A 90 -0.29 4.15 -13.32
CA VAL A 90 -0.62 5.52 -12.94
C VAL A 90 0.18 5.88 -11.69
N SER A 91 0.73 7.08 -11.65
CA SER A 91 1.50 7.54 -10.50
C SER A 91 1.41 9.04 -10.30
N THR A 92 1.54 9.44 -9.02
CA THR A 92 1.49 10.84 -8.57
C THR A 92 2.75 11.20 -7.83
N GLY A 93 3.26 12.39 -8.03
CA GLY A 93 4.48 12.87 -7.37
C GLY A 93 4.37 14.29 -6.84
N ASP A 94 5.35 14.66 -5.99
CA ASP A 94 5.56 16.02 -5.47
C ASP A 94 5.91 17.04 -6.56
N ASP A 95 6.18 16.57 -7.77
CA ASP A 95 6.33 17.42 -8.94
C ASP A 95 5.00 17.96 -9.48
N GLY A 96 3.88 17.59 -8.83
CA GLY A 96 2.52 17.98 -9.19
C GLY A 96 1.98 17.21 -10.40
N ASN A 97 2.69 16.21 -10.88
CA ASN A 97 2.30 15.43 -12.04
C ASN A 97 1.48 14.19 -11.64
N LEU A 98 0.43 13.95 -12.41
CA LEU A 98 -0.33 12.70 -12.43
C LEU A 98 -0.11 12.07 -13.81
N ASN A 99 0.72 11.06 -13.87
CA ASN A 99 1.18 10.45 -15.11
C ASN A 99 0.58 9.07 -15.31
N VAL A 100 0.12 8.79 -16.53
CA VAL A 100 -0.20 7.45 -17.03
C VAL A 100 0.94 7.01 -17.96
N TRP A 101 1.53 5.85 -17.69
CA TRP A 101 2.75 5.40 -18.36
C TRP A 101 2.70 3.89 -18.68
N LEU A 102 3.52 3.45 -19.63
CA LEU A 102 3.65 2.04 -20.00
C LEU A 102 4.55 1.30 -19.00
N THR A 103 4.09 0.18 -18.50
CA THR A 103 4.85 -0.69 -17.58
C THR A 103 6.02 -1.39 -18.26
N SER A 104 6.02 -1.47 -19.60
CA SER A 104 7.10 -2.08 -20.38
C SER A 104 8.41 -1.30 -20.27
N ASP A 105 8.35 0.03 -20.43
CA ASP A 105 9.52 0.90 -20.61
C ASP A 105 9.47 2.23 -19.83
N GLY A 106 8.34 2.53 -19.15
CA GLY A 106 8.14 3.79 -18.42
C GLY A 106 7.76 4.98 -19.31
N THR A 107 7.45 4.76 -20.58
CA THR A 107 7.02 5.83 -21.48
C THR A 107 5.72 6.47 -21.00
N ILE A 108 5.71 7.79 -20.77
CA ILE A 108 4.52 8.54 -20.38
C ILE A 108 3.55 8.61 -21.56
N ARG A 109 2.35 8.08 -21.37
CA ARG A 109 1.27 8.08 -22.37
C ARG A 109 0.39 9.31 -22.22
N ARG A 110 0.09 9.71 -20.98
CA ARG A 110 -0.77 10.85 -20.65
C ARG A 110 -0.28 11.53 -19.38
N GLN A 111 -0.45 12.84 -19.34
CA GLN A 111 -0.35 13.64 -18.14
C GLN A 111 -1.75 14.19 -17.85
N LEU A 112 -2.33 13.78 -16.71
CA LEU A 112 -3.68 14.17 -16.32
C LEU A 112 -3.61 15.48 -15.54
N LYS A 113 -4.22 16.55 -16.07
CA LYS A 113 -4.16 17.90 -15.51
C LYS A 113 -5.55 18.33 -15.05
N GLY A 114 -5.66 18.81 -13.81
CA GLY A 114 -6.92 19.35 -13.28
C GLY A 114 -7.09 19.33 -11.78
N HIS A 115 -6.26 18.59 -11.02
CA HIS A 115 -6.10 18.85 -9.60
C HIS A 115 -5.24 20.10 -9.39
N VAL A 116 -5.52 20.86 -8.33
CA VAL A 116 -4.86 22.15 -8.04
C VAL A 116 -3.71 21.96 -7.05
N ILE A 117 -3.79 20.92 -6.21
CA ILE A 117 -2.81 20.58 -5.18
C ILE A 117 -2.41 19.12 -5.38
N GLU A 118 -1.53 18.63 -4.54
CA GLU A 118 -1.01 17.27 -4.52
C GLU A 118 -2.12 16.20 -4.61
N VAL A 119 -1.88 15.22 -5.46
CA VAL A 119 -2.74 14.03 -5.61
C VAL A 119 -2.21 12.94 -4.67
N THR A 120 -2.99 12.59 -3.66
CA THR A 120 -2.61 11.67 -2.58
C THR A 120 -2.92 10.21 -2.89
N SER A 121 -3.95 9.97 -3.68
CA SER A 121 -4.40 8.62 -4.06
C SER A 121 -4.70 8.54 -5.55
N CYS A 122 -4.32 7.42 -6.16
CA CYS A 122 -4.69 7.08 -7.53
C CYS A 122 -4.93 5.58 -7.64
N GLN A 123 -5.99 5.20 -8.37
CA GLN A 123 -6.37 3.80 -8.59
C GLN A 123 -7.00 3.61 -9.96
N PHE A 124 -6.68 2.51 -10.63
CA PHE A 124 -7.43 2.08 -11.80
C PHE A 124 -8.76 1.44 -11.39
N PHE A 125 -9.82 1.73 -12.12
CA PHE A 125 -11.02 0.92 -12.09
C PHE A 125 -10.74 -0.47 -12.66
N PRO A 126 -11.57 -1.48 -12.32
CA PRO A 126 -11.41 -2.84 -12.86
C PRO A 126 -11.44 -2.92 -14.40
N SER A 127 -12.00 -1.93 -15.08
CA SER A 127 -11.94 -1.81 -16.55
C SER A 127 -10.53 -1.61 -17.10
N GLY A 128 -9.60 -1.07 -16.28
CA GLY A 128 -8.23 -0.76 -16.68
C GLY A 128 -8.05 0.51 -17.52
N VAL A 129 -9.14 1.18 -17.89
CA VAL A 129 -9.15 2.39 -18.75
C VAL A 129 -9.68 3.64 -18.05
N VAL A 130 -10.17 3.50 -16.83
CA VAL A 130 -10.66 4.59 -15.98
C VAL A 130 -9.82 4.67 -14.73
N ILE A 131 -9.55 5.89 -14.27
CA ILE A 131 -8.71 6.16 -13.10
C ILE A 131 -9.48 7.03 -12.11
N LEU A 132 -9.49 6.63 -10.83
CA LEU A 132 -9.95 7.43 -9.70
C LEU A 132 -8.75 8.10 -9.05
N THR A 133 -8.87 9.39 -8.73
CA THR A 133 -7.87 10.11 -7.95
C THR A 133 -8.50 10.89 -6.81
N GLY A 134 -7.78 10.96 -5.70
CA GLY A 134 -8.08 11.82 -4.56
C GLY A 134 -6.94 12.79 -4.33
N SER A 135 -7.26 14.04 -3.96
CA SER A 135 -6.28 15.10 -3.81
C SER A 135 -6.47 15.91 -2.52
N SER A 136 -5.38 16.54 -2.08
CA SER A 136 -5.39 17.54 -1.03
C SER A 136 -6.27 18.75 -1.36
N ASP A 137 -6.72 18.93 -2.62
CA ASP A 137 -7.70 19.94 -3.04
C ASP A 137 -9.16 19.60 -2.65
N MET A 138 -9.35 18.58 -1.80
CA MET A 138 -10.64 18.12 -1.26
C MET A 138 -11.59 17.52 -2.32
N GLN A 139 -11.09 17.19 -3.50
CA GLN A 139 -11.87 16.65 -4.60
C GLN A 139 -11.38 15.26 -5.00
N LEU A 140 -12.34 14.46 -5.49
CA LEU A 140 -12.01 13.28 -6.27
C LEU A 140 -12.30 13.57 -7.73
N LYS A 141 -11.50 12.99 -8.61
CA LYS A 141 -11.70 13.08 -10.05
C LYS A 141 -11.64 11.70 -10.67
N ILE A 142 -12.44 11.51 -11.70
CA ILE A 142 -12.45 10.29 -12.50
C ILE A 142 -11.98 10.67 -13.90
N TRP A 143 -11.01 9.93 -14.40
CA TRP A 143 -10.29 10.22 -15.65
C TRP A 143 -10.41 9.05 -16.62
N SER A 144 -10.40 9.37 -17.90
CA SER A 144 -10.12 8.39 -18.94
C SER A 144 -8.60 8.27 -19.14
N ALA A 145 -8.08 7.05 -19.05
CA ALA A 145 -6.67 6.77 -19.34
C ALA A 145 -6.36 6.84 -20.84
N GLU A 146 -7.36 6.74 -21.71
CA GLU A 146 -7.21 6.73 -23.16
C GLU A 146 -6.93 8.11 -23.73
N ASP A 147 -7.73 9.11 -23.34
CA ASP A 147 -7.65 10.48 -23.87
C ASP A 147 -7.23 11.52 -22.83
N GLY A 148 -7.23 11.16 -21.54
CA GLY A 148 -6.87 12.05 -20.43
C GLY A 148 -7.97 13.01 -20.02
N SER A 149 -9.19 12.84 -20.51
CA SER A 149 -10.35 13.65 -20.10
C SER A 149 -10.77 13.37 -18.66
N CYS A 150 -11.39 14.35 -18.00
CA CYS A 150 -11.92 14.26 -16.64
C CYS A 150 -13.45 14.45 -16.67
N PRO A 151 -14.22 13.40 -16.97
CA PRO A 151 -15.68 13.51 -17.07
C PRO A 151 -16.38 13.75 -15.73
N VAL A 152 -15.78 13.33 -14.60
CA VAL A 152 -16.45 13.41 -13.29
C VAL A 152 -15.53 14.06 -12.25
N THR A 153 -16.12 14.98 -11.48
CA THR A 153 -15.50 15.57 -10.29
C THR A 153 -16.48 15.47 -9.12
N LEU A 154 -16.04 14.82 -8.03
CA LEU A 154 -16.82 14.63 -6.81
C LEU A 154 -16.38 15.66 -5.76
N LYS A 155 -17.32 16.46 -5.29
CA LYS A 155 -17.09 17.56 -4.34
C LYS A 155 -17.95 17.40 -3.10
N GLY A 156 -17.38 17.72 -1.92
CA GLY A 156 -18.13 17.69 -0.66
C GLY A 156 -17.27 17.51 0.59
N HIS A 157 -16.06 16.95 0.48
CA HIS A 157 -15.12 16.94 1.58
C HIS A 157 -14.69 18.36 1.99
N LYS A 158 -14.37 18.53 3.28
CA LYS A 158 -13.90 19.77 3.87
C LYS A 158 -12.41 19.75 4.22
N GLY A 159 -11.74 18.63 3.98
CA GLY A 159 -10.31 18.40 4.12
C GLY A 159 -9.74 17.60 2.97
N GLY A 160 -8.43 17.58 2.84
CA GLY A 160 -7.74 16.82 1.78
C GLY A 160 -8.11 15.33 1.82
N ILE A 161 -8.24 14.73 0.66
CA ILE A 161 -8.45 13.29 0.53
C ILE A 161 -7.14 12.59 0.90
N THR A 162 -7.23 11.51 1.67
CA THR A 162 -6.08 10.71 2.09
C THR A 162 -6.00 9.40 1.35
N ASP A 163 -7.14 8.74 1.16
CA ASP A 163 -7.21 7.46 0.46
C ASP A 163 -8.56 7.27 -0.23
N THR A 164 -8.63 6.33 -1.17
CA THR A 164 -9.83 6.01 -1.94
C THR A 164 -9.98 4.50 -2.08
N ALA A 165 -11.21 4.02 -2.25
CA ALA A 165 -11.47 2.63 -2.58
C ALA A 165 -12.60 2.53 -3.61
N ILE A 166 -12.50 1.54 -4.50
CA ILE A 166 -13.49 1.27 -5.54
C ILE A 166 -14.32 0.06 -5.13
N ILE A 167 -15.64 0.17 -5.25
CA ILE A 167 -16.56 -0.91 -4.91
C ILE A 167 -16.91 -1.68 -6.18
N ASP A 168 -16.65 -2.99 -6.19
CA ASP A 168 -16.92 -3.92 -7.28
C ASP A 168 -16.47 -3.38 -8.66
N LYS A 169 -17.40 -3.15 -9.58
CA LYS A 169 -17.13 -2.62 -10.92
C LYS A 169 -16.95 -1.09 -10.98
N GLY A 170 -17.09 -0.41 -9.83
CA GLY A 170 -16.84 1.04 -9.71
C GLY A 170 -18.04 1.93 -9.97
N ARG A 171 -19.28 1.43 -9.88
CA ARG A 171 -20.47 2.31 -9.83
C ARG A 171 -20.37 3.24 -8.63
N ASN A 172 -19.97 2.70 -7.49
CA ASN A 172 -19.73 3.43 -6.27
C ASN A 172 -18.26 3.42 -5.88
N VAL A 173 -17.81 4.51 -5.26
CA VAL A 173 -16.47 4.66 -4.73
C VAL A 173 -16.50 5.26 -3.33
N LEU A 174 -15.44 5.02 -2.56
CA LEU A 174 -15.23 5.56 -1.24
C LEU A 174 -14.08 6.56 -1.25
N SER A 175 -14.13 7.48 -0.31
CA SER A 175 -13.02 8.37 -0.02
C SER A 175 -12.87 8.61 1.47
N CYS A 176 -11.64 8.62 1.93
CA CYS A 176 -11.23 9.02 3.26
C CYS A 176 -10.60 10.41 3.21
N SER A 177 -10.77 11.19 4.28
CA SER A 177 -10.31 12.56 4.30
C SER A 177 -9.75 12.97 5.67
N ARG A 178 -8.92 14.01 5.63
CA ARG A 178 -8.45 14.73 6.82
C ARG A 178 -9.57 15.45 7.58
N ASP A 179 -10.77 15.58 6.97
CA ASP A 179 -11.96 16.09 7.66
C ASP A 179 -12.60 15.07 8.62
N GLY A 180 -11.99 13.88 8.75
CA GLY A 180 -12.45 12.80 9.62
C GLY A 180 -13.64 12.02 9.06
N SER A 181 -14.07 12.28 7.82
CA SER A 181 -15.20 11.56 7.22
C SER A 181 -14.77 10.53 6.19
N VAL A 182 -15.53 9.44 6.12
CA VAL A 182 -15.56 8.53 4.98
C VAL A 182 -16.86 8.73 4.23
N ARG A 183 -16.78 8.95 2.92
CA ARG A 183 -17.96 9.20 2.08
C ARG A 183 -18.10 8.16 0.98
N LEU A 184 -19.36 7.82 0.72
CA LEU A 184 -19.77 6.98 -0.40
C LEU A 184 -20.30 7.86 -1.54
N TRP A 185 -19.88 7.58 -2.76
CA TRP A 185 -20.23 8.36 -3.94
C TRP A 185 -20.82 7.49 -5.03
N ASP A 186 -21.79 8.05 -5.77
CA ASP A 186 -22.21 7.52 -7.07
C ASP A 186 -21.43 8.23 -8.19
N CYS A 187 -20.67 7.45 -8.94
CA CYS A 187 -19.85 7.97 -10.03
C CYS A 187 -20.70 8.46 -11.23
N GLY A 188 -21.86 7.83 -11.44
CA GLY A 188 -22.72 8.15 -12.58
C GLY A 188 -23.39 9.52 -12.49
N THR A 189 -23.80 9.95 -11.29
CA THR A 189 -24.44 11.25 -11.07
C THR A 189 -23.53 12.25 -10.35
N ALA A 190 -22.32 11.87 -10.02
CA ALA A 190 -21.34 12.67 -9.27
C ALA A 190 -21.89 13.17 -7.92
N THR A 191 -22.68 12.35 -7.21
CA THR A 191 -23.34 12.72 -5.96
C THR A 191 -22.80 11.92 -4.78
N CYS A 192 -22.73 12.56 -3.60
CA CYS A 192 -22.46 11.87 -2.35
C CYS A 192 -23.72 11.15 -1.88
N LEU A 193 -23.65 9.83 -1.70
CA LEU A 193 -24.73 8.98 -1.22
C LEU A 193 -24.84 8.97 0.32
N GLY A 194 -23.78 9.40 0.99
CA GLY A 194 -23.79 9.52 2.45
C GLY A 194 -22.40 9.48 3.07
N VAL A 195 -22.40 9.79 4.35
CA VAL A 195 -21.23 9.67 5.23
C VAL A 195 -21.33 8.34 5.97
N LEU A 196 -20.32 7.49 5.80
CA LEU A 196 -20.27 6.15 6.40
C LEU A 196 -19.66 6.17 7.81
N ALA A 197 -18.72 7.05 8.03
CA ALA A 197 -18.08 7.29 9.34
C ALA A 197 -17.71 8.76 9.45
N GLN A 198 -17.83 9.28 10.70
CA GLN A 198 -17.39 10.62 11.06
C GLN A 198 -16.57 10.54 12.35
N CYS A 199 -15.30 10.85 12.26
CA CYS A 199 -14.35 10.86 13.35
C CYS A 199 -13.92 12.29 13.67
N SER A 200 -13.40 12.51 14.88
CA SER A 200 -12.83 13.81 15.30
C SER A 200 -11.38 14.02 14.82
N CYS A 201 -10.80 13.02 14.19
CA CYS A 201 -9.40 13.01 13.73
C CYS A 201 -9.30 12.66 12.24
N PRO A 202 -8.19 12.96 11.58
CA PRO A 202 -7.93 12.52 10.21
C PRO A 202 -8.01 11.00 10.06
N ILE A 203 -8.48 10.56 8.89
CA ILE A 203 -8.47 9.16 8.47
C ILE A 203 -7.33 9.02 7.46
N ASN A 204 -6.42 8.06 7.70
CA ASN A 204 -5.21 7.91 6.91
C ASN A 204 -5.40 6.96 5.71
N ALA A 205 -6.12 5.86 5.92
CA ALA A 205 -6.37 4.86 4.87
C ALA A 205 -7.68 4.10 5.10
N CYS A 206 -8.14 3.43 4.07
CA CYS A 206 -9.26 2.51 4.14
C CYS A 206 -9.06 1.27 3.27
N ALA A 207 -9.72 0.20 3.68
CA ALA A 207 -9.82 -1.04 2.92
C ALA A 207 -11.25 -1.58 2.95
N VAL A 208 -11.70 -2.16 1.85
CA VAL A 208 -13.04 -2.75 1.72
C VAL A 208 -12.91 -4.16 1.19
N GLU A 209 -13.64 -5.08 1.82
CA GLU A 209 -13.70 -6.47 1.36
C GLU A 209 -15.10 -7.06 1.59
N THR A 210 -15.45 -8.04 0.79
CA THR A 210 -16.64 -8.87 1.02
C THR A 210 -16.32 -9.87 2.11
N VAL A 211 -17.09 -9.85 3.19
CA VAL A 211 -16.85 -10.70 4.36
C VAL A 211 -17.96 -11.72 4.53
N ASN A 212 -17.65 -12.82 5.19
CA ASN A 212 -18.60 -13.90 5.42
C ASN A 212 -19.76 -13.43 6.31
N GLN A 213 -20.98 -13.93 6.07
CA GLN A 213 -22.22 -13.51 6.75
C GLN A 213 -22.27 -13.79 8.27
N GLU A 214 -21.31 -14.53 8.81
CA GLU A 214 -21.21 -14.81 10.25
C GLU A 214 -20.87 -13.56 11.10
N ILE A 215 -20.47 -12.46 10.45
CA ILE A 215 -20.13 -11.23 11.15
C ILE A 215 -21.38 -10.34 11.20
N GLY A 216 -21.84 -10.04 12.39
CA GLY A 216 -22.98 -9.16 12.63
C GLY A 216 -22.68 -7.72 12.18
N MET A 217 -22.92 -7.40 10.93
CA MET A 217 -22.69 -6.06 10.36
C MET A 217 -23.83 -5.09 10.63
N GLY A 218 -24.87 -5.50 11.36
CA GLY A 218 -26.05 -4.68 11.62
C GLY A 218 -27.04 -4.66 10.45
N SER A 219 -28.19 -4.04 10.70
CA SER A 219 -29.24 -3.80 9.71
C SER A 219 -29.45 -2.31 9.50
N ARG A 220 -29.99 -1.94 8.37
CA ARG A 220 -30.34 -0.57 8.04
C ARG A 220 -31.85 -0.40 7.98
N GLU A 221 -32.38 0.61 8.65
CA GLU A 221 -33.81 0.95 8.68
C GLU A 221 -34.19 2.01 7.62
N GLU A 222 -33.18 2.77 7.14
CA GLU A 222 -33.41 3.84 6.16
C GLU A 222 -33.55 3.27 4.73
N GLU A 223 -34.37 3.93 3.92
CA GLU A 223 -34.47 3.61 2.50
C GLU A 223 -33.12 3.78 1.78
N ILE A 224 -32.80 2.80 0.97
CA ILE A 224 -31.56 2.76 0.22
C ILE A 224 -31.78 3.47 -1.10
N SER A 225 -30.84 4.34 -1.46
CA SER A 225 -30.84 4.95 -2.79
C SER A 225 -30.63 3.86 -3.87
N GLU A 226 -31.43 3.87 -4.92
CA GLU A 226 -31.24 2.99 -6.09
C GLU A 226 -29.85 3.14 -6.75
N LYS A 227 -29.12 4.22 -6.41
CA LYS A 227 -27.76 4.48 -6.86
C LYS A 227 -26.70 3.79 -6.03
N GLU A 228 -27.05 3.30 -4.84
CA GLU A 228 -26.15 2.54 -3.95
C GLU A 228 -26.16 1.07 -4.38
N THR A 229 -25.01 0.59 -4.87
CA THR A 229 -24.87 -0.78 -5.40
C THR A 229 -23.60 -1.43 -4.86
N GLY A 230 -23.63 -2.74 -4.62
CA GLY A 230 -22.46 -3.51 -4.21
C GLY A 230 -21.98 -3.24 -2.79
N THR A 231 -22.82 -2.67 -1.92
CA THR A 231 -22.46 -2.37 -0.51
C THR A 231 -22.81 -3.51 0.44
N GLU A 232 -23.73 -4.40 0.04
CA GLU A 232 -24.17 -5.54 0.86
C GLU A 232 -23.02 -6.54 1.07
N GLY A 233 -22.95 -7.10 2.29
CA GLY A 233 -21.94 -8.08 2.65
C GLY A 233 -20.50 -7.54 2.71
N LYS A 234 -20.30 -6.23 2.64
CA LYS A 234 -18.96 -5.61 2.67
C LYS A 234 -18.68 -4.92 3.99
N LEU A 235 -17.44 -5.10 4.43
CA LEU A 235 -16.88 -4.43 5.59
C LEU A 235 -15.85 -3.39 5.14
N LEU A 236 -15.98 -2.18 5.67
CA LEU A 236 -15.03 -1.09 5.53
C LEU A 236 -14.16 -1.05 6.78
N VAL A 237 -12.85 -1.13 6.63
CA VAL A 237 -11.87 -0.92 7.70
C VAL A 237 -11.18 0.42 7.49
N ILE A 238 -11.01 1.19 8.55
CA ILE A 238 -10.52 2.57 8.55
C ILE A 238 -9.33 2.67 9.49
N ALA A 239 -8.19 3.15 8.98
CA ALA A 239 -6.99 3.46 9.74
C ALA A 239 -7.02 4.95 10.15
N ARG A 240 -6.99 5.22 11.47
CA ARG A 240 -7.19 6.57 12.04
C ARG A 240 -5.90 7.10 12.68
N GLU A 241 -5.78 8.43 12.69
CA GLU A 241 -4.65 9.16 13.30
C GLU A 241 -4.65 9.04 14.84
N ASP A 242 -5.83 8.89 15.48
CA ASP A 242 -5.99 8.76 16.93
C ASP A 242 -5.68 7.36 17.48
N LYS A 243 -4.91 6.56 16.75
CA LYS A 243 -4.47 5.20 17.12
C LYS A 243 -5.57 4.14 17.07
N VAL A 244 -6.65 4.41 16.39
CA VAL A 244 -7.79 3.49 16.30
C VAL A 244 -7.87 2.88 14.90
N LEU A 245 -8.08 1.57 14.85
CA LEU A 245 -8.55 0.85 13.68
C LEU A 245 -10.03 0.55 13.88
N GLN A 246 -10.88 1.06 13.01
CA GLN A 246 -12.33 0.96 13.10
C GLN A 246 -12.90 0.21 11.90
N ALA A 247 -13.93 -0.60 12.12
CA ALA A 247 -14.66 -1.25 11.05
C ALA A 247 -16.14 -0.84 11.05
N VAL A 248 -16.67 -0.64 9.86
CA VAL A 248 -18.04 -0.21 9.61
C VAL A 248 -18.65 -1.11 8.56
N GLY A 249 -19.85 -1.62 8.81
CA GLY A 249 -20.65 -2.32 7.80
C GLY A 249 -21.01 -1.35 6.68
N LEU A 250 -20.61 -1.65 5.46
CA LEU A 250 -20.76 -0.69 4.35
C LEU A 250 -22.21 -0.38 4.04
N TYR A 251 -23.05 -1.41 4.06
CA TYR A 251 -24.51 -1.29 3.85
C TYR A 251 -25.22 -0.71 5.06
N SER A 252 -24.96 -1.25 6.27
CA SER A 252 -25.66 -0.86 7.50
C SER A 252 -25.24 0.50 8.03
N ARG A 253 -24.02 0.97 7.67
CA ARG A 253 -23.38 2.17 8.20
C ARG A 253 -23.17 2.12 9.72
N GLN A 254 -23.22 0.91 10.29
CA GLN A 254 -23.02 0.69 11.72
C GLN A 254 -21.58 0.27 12.01
N MET A 255 -21.07 0.73 13.13
CA MET A 255 -19.77 0.32 13.63
C MET A 255 -19.83 -1.15 14.04
N VAL A 256 -18.91 -1.96 13.51
CA VAL A 256 -18.80 -3.39 13.79
C VAL A 256 -17.81 -3.64 14.90
N PHE A 257 -16.63 -3.02 14.81
CA PHE A 257 -15.63 -3.06 15.87
C PHE A 257 -14.71 -1.83 15.83
N GLU A 258 -14.03 -1.63 16.94
CA GLU A 258 -13.01 -0.62 17.14
C GLU A 258 -11.90 -1.18 18.02
N VAL A 259 -10.64 -1.04 17.62
CA VAL A 259 -9.47 -1.51 18.37
C VAL A 259 -8.39 -0.45 18.39
N ALA A 260 -7.67 -0.38 19.52
CA ALA A 260 -6.60 0.59 19.72
C ALA A 260 -5.22 -0.03 19.40
N GLY A 261 -4.37 0.75 18.74
CA GLY A 261 -2.96 0.43 18.49
C GLY A 261 -2.01 1.18 19.44
N SER A 262 -0.71 0.94 19.26
CA SER A 262 0.35 1.67 19.99
C SER A 262 0.42 3.14 19.57
N THR A 263 0.30 3.41 18.28
CA THR A 263 0.36 4.74 17.68
C THR A 263 -0.67 4.84 16.56
N ALA A 264 -0.68 5.95 15.81
CA ALA A 264 -1.53 6.15 14.64
C ALA A 264 -1.42 4.97 13.65
N PHE A 265 -2.56 4.52 13.13
CA PHE A 265 -2.60 3.59 12.00
C PHE A 265 -2.47 4.38 10.70
N ASN A 266 -1.49 4.03 9.88
CA ASN A 266 -1.23 4.69 8.60
C ASN A 266 -1.90 3.97 7.42
N THR A 267 -2.02 2.64 7.51
CA THR A 267 -2.51 1.82 6.40
C THR A 267 -3.18 0.56 6.93
N CYS A 268 -4.10 0.01 6.15
CA CYS A 268 -4.74 -1.27 6.43
C CYS A 268 -5.06 -2.01 5.13
N CYS A 269 -5.12 -3.32 5.20
CA CYS A 269 -5.62 -4.15 4.10
C CYS A 269 -6.25 -5.44 4.62
N PHE A 270 -7.15 -6.02 3.85
CA PHE A 270 -7.61 -7.39 4.08
C PHE A 270 -6.60 -8.38 3.49
N THR A 271 -6.28 -9.42 4.23
CA THR A 271 -5.47 -10.56 3.73
C THR A 271 -6.33 -11.74 3.34
N THR A 272 -7.47 -11.86 3.97
CA THR A 272 -8.57 -12.80 3.66
C THR A 272 -9.88 -12.12 4.00
N ASP A 273 -10.99 -12.78 3.74
CA ASP A 273 -12.35 -12.35 4.12
C ASP A 273 -12.55 -12.15 5.63
N VAL A 274 -11.65 -12.72 6.47
CA VAL A 274 -11.73 -12.65 7.92
C VAL A 274 -10.52 -12.02 8.60
N ASN A 275 -9.43 -11.74 7.89
CA ASN A 275 -8.21 -11.20 8.48
C ASN A 275 -7.85 -9.82 7.92
N VAL A 276 -7.50 -8.92 8.81
CA VAL A 276 -7.03 -7.57 8.50
C VAL A 276 -5.61 -7.37 9.01
N LEU A 277 -4.75 -6.81 8.17
CA LEU A 277 -3.46 -6.26 8.56
C LEU A 277 -3.56 -4.75 8.65
N ALA A 278 -2.93 -4.18 9.67
CA ALA A 278 -2.83 -2.75 9.86
C ALA A 278 -1.42 -2.34 10.29
N GLY A 279 -0.89 -1.31 9.64
CA GLY A 279 0.45 -0.80 9.87
C GLY A 279 0.42 0.54 10.62
N THR A 280 1.31 0.70 11.59
CA THR A 280 1.36 1.87 12.47
C THR A 280 2.57 2.76 12.21
N GLN A 281 2.51 3.97 12.78
CA GLN A 281 3.56 4.97 12.69
C GLN A 281 4.87 4.56 13.38
N ASP A 282 4.83 3.71 14.40
CA ASP A 282 5.99 3.18 15.10
C ASP A 282 6.52 1.84 14.54
N GLY A 283 6.04 1.45 13.36
CA GLY A 283 6.49 0.27 12.65
C GLY A 283 5.96 -1.05 13.19
N CYS A 284 4.82 -1.04 13.86
CA CYS A 284 4.15 -2.27 14.27
C CYS A 284 3.13 -2.70 13.20
N LEU A 285 3.16 -3.98 12.86
CA LEU A 285 2.19 -4.64 11.98
C LEU A 285 1.26 -5.47 12.86
N TYR A 286 0.00 -5.07 12.90
CA TYR A 286 -1.05 -5.75 13.63
C TYR A 286 -1.86 -6.64 12.70
N LYS A 287 -2.11 -7.88 13.10
CA LYS A 287 -3.04 -8.76 12.43
C LYS A 287 -4.22 -9.05 13.34
N TYR A 288 -5.42 -8.82 12.84
CA TYR A 288 -6.68 -9.09 13.54
C TYR A 288 -7.53 -10.11 12.77
N ASP A 289 -8.20 -10.99 13.52
CA ASP A 289 -9.37 -11.73 13.04
C ASP A 289 -10.60 -10.90 13.34
N ILE A 290 -11.34 -10.47 12.32
CA ILE A 290 -12.51 -9.61 12.46
C ILE A 290 -13.69 -10.25 13.20
N ARG A 291 -13.68 -11.58 13.37
CA ARG A 291 -14.66 -12.32 14.18
C ARG A 291 -14.37 -12.23 15.68
N ASN A 292 -13.11 -11.99 16.04
CA ASN A 292 -12.68 -11.84 17.43
C ASN A 292 -11.58 -10.78 17.55
N THR A 293 -11.97 -9.55 17.73
CA THR A 293 -11.06 -8.39 17.76
C THR A 293 -10.54 -8.03 19.15
N LYS A 294 -10.89 -8.82 20.19
CA LYS A 294 -10.46 -8.56 21.58
C LYS A 294 -8.96 -8.47 21.74
N GLN A 295 -8.23 -9.25 20.95
CA GLN A 295 -6.77 -9.24 20.89
C GLN A 295 -6.32 -9.46 19.45
N PRO A 296 -5.20 -8.84 19.03
CA PRO A 296 -4.60 -9.14 17.74
C PRO A 296 -4.09 -10.58 17.70
N LEU A 297 -4.19 -11.24 16.56
CA LEU A 297 -3.60 -12.56 16.33
C LEU A 297 -2.09 -12.52 16.45
N SER A 298 -1.49 -11.46 15.90
CA SER A 298 -0.04 -11.21 15.99
C SER A 298 0.26 -9.72 15.95
N ILE A 299 1.37 -9.35 16.59
CA ILE A 299 1.98 -8.01 16.50
C ILE A 299 3.44 -8.22 16.14
N VAL A 300 3.81 -7.75 14.96
CA VAL A 300 5.20 -7.81 14.48
C VAL A 300 5.77 -6.41 14.47
N LYS A 301 6.86 -6.20 15.19
CA LYS A 301 7.61 -4.94 15.14
C LYS A 301 8.67 -5.06 14.04
N THR A 302 8.60 -4.17 13.06
CA THR A 302 9.57 -4.08 11.97
C THR A 302 10.82 -3.31 12.41
N SER A 303 11.46 -2.56 11.54
CA SER A 303 12.61 -1.69 11.85
C SER A 303 12.33 -0.59 12.89
N GLY A 304 11.05 -0.37 13.23
CA GLY A 304 10.61 0.77 14.07
C GLY A 304 10.30 2.02 13.26
N SER A 305 10.46 1.98 11.94
CA SER A 305 10.04 3.04 11.03
C SER A 305 8.58 2.85 10.62
N SER A 306 7.89 3.95 10.32
CA SER A 306 6.47 3.94 9.97
C SER A 306 6.16 3.00 8.81
N ILE A 307 5.12 2.19 8.95
CA ILE A 307 4.58 1.39 7.85
C ILE A 307 3.72 2.31 6.99
N LEU A 308 4.03 2.38 5.70
CA LEU A 308 3.40 3.34 4.78
C LEU A 308 2.38 2.69 3.83
N SER A 309 2.63 1.47 3.39
CA SER A 309 1.71 0.76 2.51
C SER A 309 1.73 -0.74 2.77
N ILE A 310 0.55 -1.35 2.73
CA ILE A 310 0.37 -2.80 2.81
C ILE A 310 -0.53 -3.22 1.65
N VAL A 311 -0.13 -4.26 0.94
CA VAL A 311 -0.92 -4.85 -0.15
C VAL A 311 -0.85 -6.37 -0.05
N ASN A 312 -1.98 -7.04 -0.15
CA ASN A 312 -2.02 -8.49 -0.20
C ASN A 312 -1.49 -9.00 -1.55
N CYS A 313 -0.74 -10.09 -1.54
CA CYS A 313 -0.23 -10.76 -2.74
C CYS A 313 -0.24 -12.29 -2.53
N ASP A 314 -0.03 -13.05 -3.61
CA ASP A 314 -0.14 -14.52 -3.60
C ASP A 314 0.76 -15.18 -2.55
N ASN A 315 1.93 -14.60 -2.26
CA ASN A 315 2.92 -15.15 -1.33
C ASN A 315 2.85 -14.53 0.09
N GLY A 316 1.80 -13.77 0.41
CA GLY A 316 1.65 -13.10 1.70
C GLY A 316 1.25 -11.63 1.56
N SER A 317 1.79 -10.76 2.39
CA SER A 317 1.51 -9.34 2.37
C SER A 317 2.78 -8.53 2.11
N LEU A 318 2.73 -7.70 1.10
CA LEU A 318 3.79 -6.77 0.74
C LEU A 318 3.71 -5.55 1.66
N VAL A 319 4.77 -5.26 2.38
CA VAL A 319 4.86 -4.18 3.36
C VAL A 319 5.97 -3.23 2.99
N SER A 320 5.71 -1.93 3.04
CA SER A 320 6.73 -0.88 2.85
C SER A 320 6.82 0.06 4.03
N THR A 321 8.01 0.59 4.26
CA THR A 321 8.33 1.40 5.43
C THR A 321 8.99 2.72 5.07
N GLY A 322 9.00 3.64 6.03
CA GLY A 322 9.57 4.98 5.91
C GLY A 322 11.10 5.03 5.82
N ASP A 323 11.79 3.96 6.22
CA ASP A 323 13.26 3.83 6.14
C ASP A 323 13.75 3.13 4.85
N GLY A 324 12.84 2.93 3.89
CA GLY A 324 13.19 2.35 2.60
C GLY A 324 13.07 0.82 2.51
N CYS A 325 12.74 0.14 3.62
CA CYS A 325 12.52 -1.30 3.57
C CYS A 325 11.20 -1.63 2.87
N CYS A 326 11.25 -2.64 2.01
CA CYS A 326 10.09 -3.23 1.39
C CYS A 326 10.28 -4.75 1.40
N PHE A 327 9.29 -5.49 1.90
CA PHE A 327 9.41 -6.94 2.07
C PHE A 327 8.06 -7.64 1.98
N VAL A 328 8.09 -8.93 1.69
CA VAL A 328 6.92 -9.81 1.81
C VAL A 328 6.88 -10.40 3.22
N TRP A 329 5.81 -10.12 3.92
CA TRP A 329 5.51 -10.73 5.20
C TRP A 329 4.55 -11.92 5.03
N SER A 330 4.95 -13.07 5.54
CA SER A 330 4.15 -14.30 5.55
C SER A 330 4.24 -14.95 6.93
N GLU A 331 3.17 -15.57 7.39
CA GLU A 331 3.18 -16.36 8.64
C GLU A 331 3.73 -17.77 8.44
N LYS A 332 3.76 -18.23 7.18
CA LYS A 332 4.08 -19.62 6.82
C LYS A 332 5.53 -19.81 6.39
N ASP A 333 6.15 -18.74 5.91
CA ASP A 333 7.47 -18.83 5.31
C ASP A 333 8.55 -18.49 6.34
N GLU A 334 9.50 -19.38 6.49
CA GLU A 334 10.73 -19.17 7.30
C GLU A 334 11.66 -18.15 6.63
N GLN A 335 11.48 -17.90 5.33
CA GLN A 335 12.30 -17.00 4.54
C GLN A 335 11.56 -15.71 4.20
N THR A 336 12.11 -14.58 4.63
CA THR A 336 11.62 -13.26 4.24
C THR A 336 12.20 -12.84 2.88
N VAL A 337 11.37 -12.26 2.01
CA VAL A 337 11.83 -11.65 0.76
C VAL A 337 11.87 -10.15 0.92
N CYS A 338 13.06 -9.55 0.78
CA CYS A 338 13.28 -8.11 0.86
C CYS A 338 13.64 -7.52 -0.51
N PHE A 339 13.07 -6.38 -0.84
CA PHE A 339 13.30 -5.68 -2.12
C PHE A 339 14.34 -4.59 -1.91
N THR A 340 15.43 -4.63 -2.68
CA THR A 340 16.53 -3.67 -2.59
C THR A 340 16.38 -2.53 -3.59
N GLY A 341 17.05 -1.42 -3.34
CA GLY A 341 17.19 -0.31 -4.28
C GLY A 341 16.70 1.05 -3.78
N PRO A 342 15.67 1.16 -2.92
CA PRO A 342 15.33 2.45 -2.32
C PRO A 342 16.36 2.92 -1.28
N ASP A 343 17.18 2.02 -0.77
CA ASP A 343 18.14 2.24 0.31
C ASP A 343 17.46 2.84 1.55
N CYS A 344 17.77 4.08 1.94
CA CYS A 344 17.14 4.77 3.06
C CYS A 344 15.96 5.68 2.64
N ASP A 345 15.56 5.67 1.37
CA ASP A 345 14.47 6.50 0.87
C ASP A 345 13.11 5.82 1.08
N SER A 346 12.19 6.52 1.75
CA SER A 346 10.86 6.02 2.07
C SER A 346 10.16 5.43 0.84
N VAL A 347 9.58 4.23 1.01
CA VAL A 347 8.74 3.59 0.00
C VAL A 347 7.28 3.89 0.33
N TYR A 348 6.71 4.88 -0.34
CA TYR A 348 5.38 5.39 -0.02
C TYR A 348 4.24 4.48 -0.46
N LYS A 349 4.38 3.82 -1.60
CA LYS A 349 3.32 2.95 -2.13
C LYS A 349 3.92 1.71 -2.77
N VAL A 350 3.25 0.60 -2.57
CA VAL A 350 3.56 -0.68 -3.21
C VAL A 350 2.33 -1.22 -3.92
N ARG A 351 2.55 -1.96 -5.01
CA ARG A 351 1.50 -2.65 -5.76
C ARG A 351 2.00 -4.00 -6.25
N ALA A 352 1.12 -4.98 -6.22
CA ALA A 352 1.36 -6.29 -6.80
C ALA A 352 0.39 -6.51 -7.97
N ASN A 353 0.88 -7.01 -9.07
CA ASN A 353 0.07 -7.35 -10.24
C ASN A 353 0.72 -8.50 -11.00
N GLN A 354 0.03 -9.64 -11.14
CA GLN A 354 0.45 -10.80 -11.93
C GLN A 354 1.90 -11.24 -11.65
N GLY A 355 2.26 -11.40 -10.36
CA GLY A 355 3.61 -11.81 -9.94
C GLY A 355 4.69 -10.71 -10.07
N GLN A 356 4.32 -9.52 -10.51
CA GLN A 356 5.19 -8.35 -10.55
C GLN A 356 4.89 -7.42 -9.38
N ILE A 357 5.92 -6.88 -8.76
CA ILE A 357 5.81 -5.92 -7.68
C ILE A 357 6.36 -4.58 -8.15
N TYR A 358 5.63 -3.53 -7.82
CA TYR A 358 6.01 -2.16 -8.11
C TYR A 358 6.11 -1.36 -6.82
N THR A 359 7.16 -0.55 -6.71
CA THR A 359 7.38 0.36 -5.57
C THR A 359 7.54 1.79 -6.04
N ALA A 360 6.94 2.72 -5.31
CA ALA A 360 7.10 4.16 -5.49
C ALA A 360 7.79 4.76 -4.27
N SER A 361 8.86 5.50 -4.46
CA SER A 361 9.74 5.94 -3.38
C SER A 361 10.11 7.43 -3.45
N ARG A 362 10.67 7.92 -2.34
CA ARG A 362 11.09 9.33 -2.17
C ARG A 362 12.17 9.76 -3.16
N ASP A 363 12.97 8.84 -3.66
CA ASP A 363 14.04 9.10 -4.63
C ASP A 363 13.56 9.34 -6.08
N ALA A 364 12.26 9.63 -6.26
CA ALA A 364 11.62 9.88 -7.56
C ALA A 364 11.58 8.68 -8.51
N LYS A 365 11.88 7.48 -8.04
CA LYS A 365 11.94 6.28 -8.88
C LYS A 365 10.76 5.36 -8.61
N ILE A 366 10.31 4.73 -9.69
CA ILE A 366 9.41 3.58 -9.61
C ILE A 366 10.24 2.35 -9.99
N ARG A 367 10.16 1.30 -9.18
CA ARG A 367 10.91 0.08 -9.41
C ARG A 367 9.97 -1.09 -9.64
N ARG A 368 10.34 -1.97 -10.54
CA ARG A 368 9.63 -3.22 -10.79
C ARG A 368 10.50 -4.40 -10.40
N TYR A 369 9.90 -5.35 -9.70
CA TYR A 369 10.51 -6.62 -9.30
C TYR A 369 9.67 -7.78 -9.85
N ILE A 370 10.31 -8.92 -10.03
CA ILE A 370 9.68 -10.17 -10.45
C ILE A 370 10.03 -11.20 -9.38
N LEU A 371 9.01 -11.73 -8.70
CA LEU A 371 9.15 -12.74 -7.64
C LEU A 371 9.51 -14.11 -8.21
#